data_0039f341c3eafbda9d084723b1d88925
#
_entry.id   0039f341c3eafbda9d084723b1d88925
#
_cell.length_a   1.000
_cell.length_b   1.000
_cell.length_c   1.000
_cell.angle_alpha   90.00
_cell.angle_beta   90.00
_cell.angle_gamma   90.00
#
_symmetry.space_group_name_H-M   'P 1'
#
loop_
_entity.id
_entity.type
_entity.pdbx_description
1 polymer ?
#
loop_
_entity_poly.entity_id
_entity_poly.type
_entity_poly.pdbx_seq_one_letter_code
_entity_poly.pdbx_strand_id
1 'polypeptide(L)'
;MRRILIIGGFALFTAVALLYPFRAEFKDAAYDKITEGMFVPVDDDNFDPGPVVGSLFPGVRATWQGRELNLINEFAGPNGTVFIATRSAQWCPYCMKQMIQLQENKSGFDAAGIGMVAMTYDEPALQQAFIDTHGIEYPILHDVNALSFTTLGILNENYAPGDTAYGIPHPGMIVINPAGEVVGKLFLEAYSVRVDSAAALAFAKKTLGLEPQ
;
A
#
# COMPACT_ATOMS: atom_id res chain seq x y z
N MET A 1 -4.08 52.16 -13.10
CA MET A 1 -3.44 50.89 -12.73
C MET A 1 -3.94 50.29 -11.41
N ARG A 2 -4.06 51.01 -10.29
CA ARG A 2 -4.48 50.48 -8.98
C ARG A 2 -5.88 49.84 -8.95
N ARG A 3 -6.88 50.37 -9.71
CA ARG A 3 -8.25 49.83 -9.75
C ARG A 3 -8.36 48.48 -10.51
N ILE A 4 -7.53 48.23 -11.53
CA ILE A 4 -7.51 46.97 -12.30
C ILE A 4 -6.93 45.84 -11.46
N LEU A 5 -5.92 46.11 -10.62
CA LEU A 5 -5.34 45.14 -9.70
C LEU A 5 -6.32 44.69 -8.62
N ILE A 6 -7.16 45.59 -8.11
CA ILE A 6 -8.16 45.29 -7.07
C ILE A 6 -9.29 44.42 -7.63
N ILE A 7 -9.76 44.71 -8.85
CA ILE A 7 -10.83 43.93 -9.51
C ILE A 7 -10.32 42.52 -9.88
N GLY A 8 -9.06 42.39 -10.38
CA GLY A 8 -8.45 41.12 -10.66
C GLY A 8 -8.26 40.25 -9.39
N GLY A 9 -7.85 40.85 -8.28
CA GLY A 9 -7.70 40.14 -6.99
C GLY A 9 -9.02 39.62 -6.44
N PHE A 10 -10.09 40.44 -6.55
CA PHE A 10 -11.42 40.05 -6.07
C PHE A 10 -12.03 38.91 -6.93
N ALA A 11 -11.88 38.99 -8.26
CA ALA A 11 -12.33 37.93 -9.16
C ALA A 11 -11.59 36.61 -8.94
N LEU A 12 -10.29 36.66 -8.67
CA LEU A 12 -9.49 35.44 -8.35
C LEU A 12 -9.92 34.84 -7.01
N PHE A 13 -10.13 35.68 -5.99
CA PHE A 13 -10.56 35.23 -4.66
C PHE A 13 -11.95 34.59 -4.69
N THR A 14 -12.91 35.19 -5.45
CA THR A 14 -14.23 34.59 -5.63
C THR A 14 -14.20 33.28 -6.42
N ALA A 15 -13.37 33.17 -7.43
CA ALA A 15 -13.20 31.92 -8.18
C ALA A 15 -12.61 30.80 -7.30
N VAL A 16 -11.60 31.09 -6.51
CA VAL A 16 -11.02 30.11 -5.55
C VAL A 16 -12.06 29.71 -4.49
N ALA A 17 -12.81 30.66 -3.94
CA ALA A 17 -13.85 30.38 -2.94
C ALA A 17 -14.98 29.51 -3.51
N LEU A 18 -15.36 29.69 -4.78
CA LEU A 18 -16.37 28.88 -5.47
C LEU A 18 -15.88 27.47 -5.81
N LEU A 19 -14.60 27.30 -6.08
CA LEU A 19 -14.00 25.99 -6.42
C LEU A 19 -13.57 25.20 -5.17
N TYR A 20 -13.40 25.85 -4.04
CA TYR A 20 -12.94 25.21 -2.81
C TYR A 20 -13.80 24.03 -2.33
N PRO A 21 -15.15 24.07 -2.40
CA PRO A 21 -16.00 22.92 -2.06
C PRO A 21 -15.74 21.67 -2.94
N PHE A 22 -15.35 21.86 -4.18
CA PHE A 22 -15.12 20.79 -5.16
C PHE A 22 -13.68 20.26 -5.18
N ARG A 23 -12.83 20.73 -4.27
CA ARG A 23 -11.40 20.34 -4.25
C ARG A 23 -11.16 18.83 -4.10
N ALA A 24 -12.04 18.13 -3.38
CA ALA A 24 -11.95 16.68 -3.20
C ALA A 24 -12.22 15.96 -4.52
N GLU A 25 -13.31 16.32 -5.21
CA GLU A 25 -13.69 15.76 -6.50
C GLU A 25 -12.62 16.01 -7.58
N PHE A 26 -11.98 17.19 -7.59
CA PHE A 26 -10.87 17.48 -8.48
C PHE A 26 -9.62 16.64 -8.15
N LYS A 27 -9.35 16.43 -6.86
CA LYS A 27 -8.26 15.58 -6.42
C LYS A 27 -8.50 14.13 -6.83
N ASP A 28 -9.70 13.62 -6.61
CA ASP A 28 -10.07 12.24 -6.94
C ASP A 28 -10.02 12.01 -8.46
N ALA A 29 -10.57 12.92 -9.25
CA ALA A 29 -10.48 12.87 -10.71
C ALA A 29 -9.02 12.92 -11.23
N ALA A 30 -8.16 13.72 -10.60
CA ALA A 30 -6.74 13.76 -10.91
C ALA A 30 -6.04 12.44 -10.54
N TYR A 31 -6.38 11.86 -9.40
CA TYR A 31 -5.83 10.57 -8.97
C TYR A 31 -6.29 9.43 -9.88
N ASP A 32 -7.56 9.40 -10.28
CA ASP A 32 -8.07 8.42 -11.24
C ASP A 32 -7.34 8.51 -12.58
N LYS A 33 -7.08 9.74 -13.05
CA LYS A 33 -6.33 9.94 -14.29
C LYS A 33 -4.86 9.51 -14.18
N ILE A 34 -4.19 9.80 -13.06
CA ILE A 34 -2.80 9.42 -12.82
C ILE A 34 -2.66 7.89 -12.69
N THR A 35 -3.67 7.23 -12.11
CA THR A 35 -3.67 5.78 -11.87
C THR A 35 -4.36 4.97 -12.96
N GLU A 36 -4.75 5.60 -14.06
CA GLU A 36 -5.35 4.92 -15.20
C GLU A 36 -4.40 3.85 -15.77
N GLY A 37 -4.88 2.61 -15.90
CA GLY A 37 -4.09 1.50 -16.44
C GLY A 37 -2.99 0.96 -15.51
N MET A 38 -2.99 1.34 -14.24
CA MET A 38 -1.94 0.88 -13.31
C MET A 38 -2.03 -0.61 -12.94
N PHE A 39 -3.17 -1.23 -13.13
CA PHE A 39 -3.37 -2.63 -12.75
C PHE A 39 -3.07 -3.59 -13.89
N VAL A 40 -2.27 -4.62 -13.58
CA VAL A 40 -1.89 -5.69 -14.51
C VAL A 40 -2.32 -7.06 -13.94
N PRO A 41 -2.60 -8.05 -14.80
CA PRO A 41 -3.09 -9.36 -14.34
C PRO A 41 -1.97 -10.29 -13.84
N VAL A 42 -0.71 -9.92 -14.01
CA VAL A 42 0.43 -10.77 -13.67
C VAL A 42 1.66 -9.92 -13.35
N ASP A 43 2.52 -10.47 -12.51
CA ASP A 43 3.90 -10.03 -12.32
C ASP A 43 4.75 -10.80 -13.33
N ASP A 44 5.24 -10.13 -14.36
CA ASP A 44 5.96 -10.72 -15.50
C ASP A 44 7.36 -10.13 -15.70
N ASP A 45 7.84 -9.31 -14.76
CA ASP A 45 9.22 -8.82 -14.78
C ASP A 45 10.16 -9.65 -13.87
N ASN A 46 11.43 -9.27 -13.82
CA ASN A 46 12.44 -9.95 -13.03
C ASN A 46 12.79 -9.20 -11.73
N PHE A 47 12.00 -8.17 -11.37
CA PHE A 47 12.24 -7.41 -10.17
C PHE A 47 11.69 -8.14 -8.94
N ASP A 48 12.57 -8.76 -8.17
CA ASP A 48 12.19 -9.68 -7.09
C ASP A 48 12.91 -9.34 -5.76
N PRO A 49 12.71 -8.13 -5.18
CA PRO A 49 13.32 -7.76 -3.91
C PRO A 49 12.70 -8.54 -2.74
N GLY A 50 13.37 -8.47 -1.60
CA GLY A 50 12.86 -9.03 -0.36
C GLY A 50 13.29 -10.47 -0.09
N PRO A 51 12.66 -11.14 0.90
CA PRO A 51 13.08 -12.45 1.37
C PRO A 51 12.92 -13.52 0.29
N VAL A 52 13.84 -14.47 0.30
CA VAL A 52 13.84 -15.59 -0.68
C VAL A 52 12.63 -16.50 -0.45
N VAL A 53 11.97 -16.91 -1.53
CA VAL A 53 10.90 -17.93 -1.47
C VAL A 53 11.45 -19.22 -0.87
N GLY A 54 10.73 -19.78 0.10
CA GLY A 54 11.17 -20.92 0.91
C GLY A 54 11.86 -20.53 2.23
N SER A 55 12.22 -19.26 2.44
CA SER A 55 12.75 -18.79 3.73
C SER A 55 11.63 -18.41 4.68
N LEU A 56 11.95 -18.35 5.99
CA LEU A 56 11.04 -17.77 6.98
C LEU A 56 10.88 -16.26 6.73
N PHE A 57 9.66 -15.75 6.87
CA PHE A 57 9.39 -14.32 6.83
C PHE A 57 10.09 -13.66 8.02
N PRO A 58 10.94 -12.64 7.79
CA PRO A 58 11.68 -11.99 8.88
C PRO A 58 10.77 -11.31 9.89
N GLY A 59 11.29 -11.12 11.11
CA GLY A 59 10.64 -10.27 12.09
C GLY A 59 10.54 -8.82 11.61
N VAL A 60 9.53 -8.10 12.08
CA VAL A 60 9.29 -6.69 11.78
C VAL A 60 9.53 -5.82 13.02
N ARG A 61 9.71 -4.52 12.79
CA ARG A 61 9.68 -3.50 13.84
C ARG A 61 8.64 -2.46 13.46
N ALA A 62 7.44 -2.66 13.95
CA ALA A 62 6.30 -1.86 13.55
C ALA A 62 5.49 -1.40 14.77
N THR A 63 4.62 -0.41 14.57
CA THR A 63 3.58 -0.07 15.52
C THR A 63 2.21 -0.20 14.90
N TRP A 64 1.25 -0.61 15.72
CA TRP A 64 -0.16 -0.71 15.36
C TRP A 64 -1.04 -0.41 16.56
N GLN A 65 -1.95 0.54 16.44
CA GLN A 65 -2.84 0.97 17.53
C GLN A 65 -2.08 1.27 18.85
N GLY A 66 -0.92 1.92 18.74
CA GLY A 66 -0.08 2.29 19.89
C GLY A 66 0.73 1.15 20.50
N ARG A 67 0.71 -0.07 19.95
CA ARG A 67 1.50 -1.22 20.37
C ARG A 67 2.70 -1.44 19.44
N GLU A 68 3.83 -1.81 20.00
CA GLU A 68 4.97 -2.32 19.22
C GLU A 68 4.72 -3.76 18.80
N LEU A 69 5.11 -4.10 17.58
CA LEU A 69 5.02 -5.41 16.98
C LEU A 69 6.38 -5.83 16.44
N ASN A 70 6.73 -7.10 16.70
CA ASN A 70 7.94 -7.71 16.14
C ASN A 70 7.61 -8.84 15.15
N LEU A 71 6.36 -9.27 15.10
CA LEU A 71 5.83 -10.32 14.22
C LEU A 71 4.46 -9.91 13.70
N ILE A 72 4.08 -10.43 12.54
CA ILE A 72 2.75 -10.19 11.95
C ILE A 72 1.77 -11.36 12.16
N ASN A 73 2.15 -12.35 12.96
CA ASN A 73 1.40 -13.60 13.15
C ASN A 73 -0.02 -13.39 13.70
N GLU A 74 -0.26 -12.30 14.44
CA GLU A 74 -1.60 -11.99 14.96
C GLU A 74 -2.61 -11.63 13.86
N PHE A 75 -2.12 -11.32 12.65
CA PHE A 75 -2.95 -11.00 11.48
C PHE A 75 -3.04 -12.18 10.49
N ALA A 76 -2.48 -13.34 10.85
CA ALA A 76 -2.45 -14.48 9.98
C ALA A 76 -3.85 -15.12 9.85
N GLY A 77 -4.22 -15.43 8.63
CA GLY A 77 -5.36 -16.30 8.37
C GLY A 77 -4.98 -17.79 8.56
N PRO A 78 -5.97 -18.67 8.69
CA PRO A 78 -5.73 -20.11 8.91
C PRO A 78 -4.96 -20.77 7.75
N ASN A 79 -5.06 -20.23 6.55
CA ASN A 79 -4.40 -20.78 5.35
C ASN A 79 -3.16 -19.98 4.92
N GLY A 80 -2.87 -18.85 5.55
CA GLY A 80 -1.69 -18.01 5.27
C GLY A 80 -1.99 -16.53 5.39
N THR A 81 -1.04 -15.70 4.94
CA THR A 81 -1.09 -14.24 5.05
C THR A 81 -0.54 -13.59 3.80
N VAL A 82 -1.14 -12.50 3.36
CA VAL A 82 -0.56 -11.58 2.38
C VAL A 82 -0.08 -10.32 3.12
N PHE A 83 1.24 -10.14 3.14
CA PHE A 83 1.88 -8.90 3.59
C PHE A 83 1.99 -7.94 2.41
N ILE A 84 1.53 -6.70 2.60
CA ILE A 84 1.46 -5.66 1.56
C ILE A 84 2.41 -4.53 1.95
N ALA A 85 3.54 -4.42 1.24
CA ALA A 85 4.45 -3.28 1.35
C ALA A 85 3.96 -2.15 0.46
N THR A 86 3.74 -0.97 1.02
CA THR A 86 3.25 0.18 0.26
C THR A 86 3.90 1.48 0.71
N ARG A 87 4.08 2.44 -0.21
CA ARG A 87 4.88 3.64 0.02
C ARG A 87 4.20 4.61 0.97
N SER A 88 2.93 4.95 0.71
CA SER A 88 2.19 5.88 1.54
C SER A 88 0.67 5.76 1.34
N ALA A 89 -0.05 5.86 2.45
CA ALA A 89 -1.50 6.00 2.51
C ALA A 89 -1.97 7.47 2.39
N GLN A 90 -1.05 8.44 2.24
CA GLN A 90 -1.36 9.86 2.23
C GLN A 90 -1.12 10.53 0.87
N TRP A 91 0.07 10.31 0.27
CA TRP A 91 0.50 11.08 -0.90
C TRP A 91 0.74 10.23 -2.16
N CYS A 92 0.76 8.89 -2.04
CA CYS A 92 1.00 8.00 -3.17
C CYS A 92 -0.32 7.55 -3.80
N PRO A 93 -0.78 8.11 -4.94
CA PRO A 93 -2.07 7.76 -5.54
C PRO A 93 -2.14 6.29 -5.94
N TYR A 94 -1.08 5.71 -6.50
CA TYR A 94 -1.00 4.28 -6.83
C TYR A 94 -1.16 3.38 -5.61
N CYS A 95 -0.56 3.78 -4.47
CA CYS A 95 -0.61 3.01 -3.23
C CYS A 95 -2.01 3.03 -2.63
N MET A 96 -2.63 4.22 -2.57
CA MET A 96 -3.99 4.39 -2.08
C MET A 96 -4.99 3.61 -2.95
N LYS A 97 -4.88 3.71 -4.28
CA LYS A 97 -5.75 2.99 -5.22
C LYS A 97 -5.61 1.47 -5.05
N GLN A 98 -4.38 0.95 -4.88
CA GLN A 98 -4.14 -0.47 -4.63
C GLN A 98 -4.77 -0.93 -3.31
N MET A 99 -4.58 -0.17 -2.23
CA MET A 99 -5.14 -0.52 -0.92
C MET A 99 -6.68 -0.52 -0.94
N ILE A 100 -7.30 0.42 -1.66
CA ILE A 100 -8.76 0.45 -1.83
C ILE A 100 -9.23 -0.77 -2.63
N GLN A 101 -8.59 -1.11 -3.75
CA GLN A 101 -8.94 -2.28 -4.55
C GLN A 101 -8.77 -3.59 -3.77
N LEU A 102 -7.74 -3.68 -2.92
CA LEU A 102 -7.55 -4.83 -2.02
C LEU A 102 -8.68 -4.91 -0.98
N GLN A 103 -9.17 -3.77 -0.47
CA GLN A 103 -10.33 -3.74 0.41
C GLN A 103 -11.60 -4.21 -0.29
N GLU A 104 -11.83 -3.79 -1.53
CA GLU A 104 -12.97 -4.25 -2.35
C GLU A 104 -12.98 -5.78 -2.52
N ASN A 105 -11.80 -6.40 -2.59
CA ASN A 105 -11.62 -7.85 -2.72
C ASN A 105 -11.37 -8.60 -1.38
N LYS A 106 -11.40 -7.89 -0.25
CA LYS A 106 -11.10 -8.48 1.07
C LYS A 106 -11.93 -9.71 1.38
N SER A 107 -13.22 -9.69 1.04
CA SER A 107 -14.10 -10.85 1.24
C SER A 107 -13.62 -12.12 0.52
N GLY A 108 -12.93 -11.98 -0.60
CA GLY A 108 -12.32 -13.11 -1.32
C GLY A 108 -11.12 -13.70 -0.56
N PHE A 109 -10.27 -12.85 0.03
CA PHE A 109 -9.17 -13.28 0.89
C PHE A 109 -9.70 -13.95 2.16
N ASP A 110 -10.70 -13.35 2.82
CA ASP A 110 -11.35 -13.92 4.01
C ASP A 110 -11.97 -15.30 3.72
N ALA A 111 -12.71 -15.43 2.62
CA ALA A 111 -13.30 -16.71 2.19
C ALA A 111 -12.25 -17.78 1.89
N ALA A 112 -11.05 -17.38 1.45
CA ALA A 112 -9.92 -18.26 1.25
C ALA A 112 -9.14 -18.54 2.55
N GLY A 113 -9.51 -17.93 3.67
CA GLY A 113 -8.79 -18.04 4.94
C GLY A 113 -7.41 -17.41 4.92
N ILE A 114 -7.21 -16.37 4.10
CA ILE A 114 -5.95 -15.66 3.94
C ILE A 114 -6.03 -14.33 4.68
N GLY A 115 -5.18 -14.15 5.69
CA GLY A 115 -5.03 -12.87 6.39
C GLY A 115 -4.40 -11.81 5.50
N MET A 116 -4.71 -10.55 5.76
CA MET A 116 -4.13 -9.41 5.06
C MET A 116 -3.54 -8.44 6.06
N VAL A 117 -2.33 -7.93 5.79
CA VAL A 117 -1.68 -6.91 6.60
C VAL A 117 -0.86 -5.99 5.69
N ALA A 118 -1.10 -4.69 5.75
CA ALA A 118 -0.30 -3.71 5.03
C ALA A 118 0.71 -3.03 5.96
N MET A 119 1.75 -2.43 5.38
CA MET A 119 2.72 -1.61 6.09
C MET A 119 3.11 -0.40 5.25
N THR A 120 3.15 0.78 5.87
CA THR A 120 3.69 2.02 5.30
C THR A 120 4.68 2.66 6.27
N TYR A 121 5.45 3.63 5.78
CA TYR A 121 6.29 4.46 6.64
C TYR A 121 5.52 5.63 7.28
N ASP A 122 4.27 5.87 6.86
CA ASP A 122 3.45 6.98 7.37
C ASP A 122 3.19 6.86 8.86
N GLU A 123 3.16 8.00 9.53
CA GLU A 123 2.78 8.09 10.93
C GLU A 123 1.36 7.53 11.17
N PRO A 124 1.09 6.90 12.33
CA PRO A 124 -0.18 6.22 12.61
C PRO A 124 -1.43 7.10 12.42
N ALA A 125 -1.33 8.41 12.68
CA ALA A 125 -2.45 9.34 12.49
C ALA A 125 -2.84 9.50 11.01
N LEU A 126 -1.86 9.46 10.09
CA LEU A 126 -2.10 9.54 8.65
C LEU A 126 -2.71 8.24 8.11
N GLN A 127 -2.22 7.10 8.60
CA GLN A 127 -2.80 5.79 8.30
C GLN A 127 -4.26 5.70 8.76
N GLN A 128 -4.55 6.16 9.98
CA GLN A 128 -5.91 6.15 10.54
C GLN A 128 -6.86 7.02 9.71
N ALA A 129 -6.43 8.20 9.29
CA ALA A 129 -7.23 9.07 8.43
C ALA A 129 -7.58 8.39 7.09
N PHE A 130 -6.68 7.63 6.50
CA PHE A 130 -6.92 6.84 5.29
C PHE A 130 -7.89 5.68 5.57
N ILE A 131 -7.68 4.94 6.65
CA ILE A 131 -8.54 3.84 7.10
C ILE A 131 -9.99 4.33 7.26
N ASP A 132 -10.19 5.43 7.99
CA ASP A 132 -11.52 5.98 8.26
C ASP A 132 -12.20 6.50 6.98
N THR A 133 -11.42 7.12 6.08
CA THR A 133 -11.96 7.68 4.84
C THR A 133 -12.42 6.61 3.85
N HIS A 134 -11.70 5.50 3.78
CA HIS A 134 -11.92 4.46 2.75
C HIS A 134 -12.47 3.14 3.31
N GLY A 135 -12.78 3.07 4.61
CA GLY A 135 -13.33 1.88 5.24
C GLY A 135 -12.42 0.67 5.16
N ILE A 136 -11.09 0.87 5.34
CA ILE A 136 -10.13 -0.23 5.30
C ILE A 136 -10.28 -1.11 6.55
N GLU A 137 -10.52 -2.39 6.38
CA GLU A 137 -10.76 -3.34 7.47
C GLU A 137 -9.55 -4.21 7.83
N TYR A 138 -8.52 -4.24 6.98
CA TYR A 138 -7.28 -4.92 7.32
C TYR A 138 -6.27 -3.95 7.96
N PRO A 139 -5.37 -4.43 8.85
CA PRO A 139 -4.43 -3.57 9.56
C PRO A 139 -3.42 -2.93 8.61
N ILE A 140 -3.11 -1.65 8.86
CA ILE A 140 -1.99 -0.94 8.26
C ILE A 140 -0.99 -0.62 9.37
N LEU A 141 0.20 -1.19 9.30
CA LEU A 141 1.27 -1.05 10.27
C LEU A 141 2.16 0.15 9.92
N HIS A 142 2.66 0.85 10.93
CA HIS A 142 3.70 1.86 10.76
C HIS A 142 5.08 1.21 10.89
N ASP A 143 5.93 1.34 9.87
CA ASP A 143 7.33 0.89 9.92
C ASP A 143 8.18 1.88 10.73
N VAL A 144 8.72 1.45 11.85
CA VAL A 144 9.52 2.29 12.73
C VAL A 144 10.92 2.51 12.13
N ASN A 145 11.21 3.74 11.74
CA ASN A 145 12.53 4.16 11.22
C ASN A 145 13.03 3.32 10.02
N ALA A 146 12.15 2.89 9.16
CA ALA A 146 12.46 2.03 8.00
C ALA A 146 13.11 0.67 8.36
N LEU A 147 12.96 0.23 9.61
CA LEU A 147 13.65 -0.97 10.10
C LEU A 147 13.05 -2.26 9.53
N SER A 148 11.72 -2.33 9.38
CA SER A 148 11.08 -3.51 8.78
C SER A 148 11.41 -3.61 7.31
N PHE A 149 11.29 -2.53 6.54
CA PHE A 149 11.61 -2.54 5.12
C PHE A 149 13.08 -2.84 4.84
N THR A 150 13.98 -2.34 5.72
CA THR A 150 15.42 -2.69 5.68
C THR A 150 15.62 -4.19 5.95
N THR A 151 15.02 -4.72 7.03
CA THR A 151 15.15 -6.14 7.41
C THR A 151 14.58 -7.06 6.34
N LEU A 152 13.46 -6.66 5.71
CA LEU A 152 12.85 -7.39 4.62
C LEU A 152 13.61 -7.28 3.30
N GLY A 153 14.60 -6.39 3.18
CA GLY A 153 15.33 -6.16 1.93
C GLY A 153 14.49 -5.52 0.81
N ILE A 154 13.49 -4.73 1.20
CA ILE A 154 12.59 -4.03 0.27
C ILE A 154 12.61 -2.51 0.44
N LEU A 155 13.49 -1.96 1.28
CA LEU A 155 13.69 -0.52 1.38
C LEU A 155 14.12 0.03 0.01
N ASN A 156 13.51 1.13 -0.43
CA ASN A 156 13.87 1.76 -1.69
C ASN A 156 15.17 2.57 -1.53
N GLU A 157 16.25 2.05 -2.08
CA GLU A 157 17.60 2.59 -2.00
C GLU A 157 17.83 3.88 -2.80
N ASN A 158 16.86 4.29 -3.63
CA ASN A 158 16.92 5.56 -4.36
C ASN A 158 16.79 6.79 -3.44
N TYR A 159 16.47 6.58 -2.15
CA TYR A 159 16.30 7.64 -1.14
C TYR A 159 17.26 7.42 0.02
N ALA A 160 18.13 8.40 0.28
CA ALA A 160 19.08 8.37 1.38
C ALA A 160 18.48 8.98 2.67
N PRO A 161 19.04 8.66 3.86
CA PRO A 161 18.68 9.33 5.11
C PRO A 161 18.78 10.85 4.99
N GLY A 162 17.68 11.56 5.27
CA GLY A 162 17.51 13.00 5.10
C GLY A 162 16.70 13.42 3.89
N ASP A 163 16.43 12.52 2.94
CA ASP A 163 15.50 12.79 1.86
C ASP A 163 14.05 12.72 2.37
N THR A 164 13.17 13.53 1.78
CA THR A 164 11.76 13.62 2.19
C THR A 164 11.01 12.27 2.07
N ALA A 165 11.41 11.43 1.12
CA ALA A 165 10.80 10.12 0.89
C ALA A 165 11.64 8.95 1.43
N TYR A 166 12.67 9.22 2.24
CA TYR A 166 13.43 8.15 2.88
C TYR A 166 12.54 7.29 3.77
N GLY A 167 12.70 5.99 3.70
CA GLY A 167 11.92 5.02 4.46
C GLY A 167 10.80 4.35 3.67
N ILE A 168 10.53 4.78 2.43
CA ILE A 168 9.55 4.08 1.60
C ILE A 168 10.10 2.75 1.07
N PRO A 169 9.25 1.71 0.93
CA PRO A 169 9.63 0.46 0.31
C PRO A 169 9.52 0.51 -1.22
N HIS A 170 10.12 -0.47 -1.88
CA HIS A 170 9.60 -0.98 -3.15
C HIS A 170 8.22 -1.57 -2.88
N PRO A 171 7.16 -1.11 -3.58
CA PRO A 171 5.81 -1.57 -3.30
C PRO A 171 5.57 -2.97 -3.89
N GLY A 172 4.97 -3.85 -3.10
CA GLY A 172 4.71 -5.22 -3.51
C GLY A 172 3.95 -6.02 -2.46
N MET A 173 3.82 -7.31 -2.71
CA MET A 173 3.14 -8.26 -1.82
C MET A 173 4.00 -9.49 -1.60
N ILE A 174 3.94 -10.03 -0.38
CA ILE A 174 4.61 -11.27 0.02
C ILE A 174 3.55 -12.22 0.56
N VAL A 175 3.49 -13.43 0.01
CA VAL A 175 2.58 -14.50 0.47
C VAL A 175 3.34 -15.40 1.44
N ILE A 176 2.75 -15.61 2.62
CA ILE A 176 3.34 -16.32 3.74
C ILE A 176 2.40 -17.47 4.11
N ASN A 177 2.93 -18.69 4.21
CA ASN A 177 2.15 -19.87 4.62
C ASN A 177 1.93 -19.91 6.15
N PRO A 178 1.08 -20.81 6.67
CA PRO A 178 0.85 -20.93 8.11
C PRO A 178 2.08 -21.28 8.94
N ALA A 179 3.13 -21.84 8.32
CA ALA A 179 4.41 -22.11 8.99
C ALA A 179 5.32 -20.87 9.09
N GLY A 180 4.91 -19.75 8.49
CA GLY A 180 5.68 -18.50 8.47
C GLY A 180 6.70 -18.45 7.32
N GLU A 181 6.63 -19.34 6.35
CA GLU A 181 7.52 -19.37 5.19
C GLU A 181 6.96 -18.50 4.05
N VAL A 182 7.83 -17.80 3.36
CA VAL A 182 7.51 -17.06 2.14
C VAL A 182 7.28 -18.07 1.02
N VAL A 183 6.08 -18.09 0.43
CA VAL A 183 5.73 -19.02 -0.65
C VAL A 183 5.51 -18.34 -2.00
N GLY A 184 5.48 -17.01 -2.02
CA GLY A 184 5.38 -16.24 -3.25
C GLY A 184 5.55 -14.75 -3.01
N LYS A 185 5.87 -14.03 -4.08
CA LYS A 185 6.04 -12.58 -4.06
C LYS A 185 5.49 -11.97 -5.35
N LEU A 186 5.03 -10.73 -5.26
CA LEU A 186 4.57 -9.90 -6.37
C LEU A 186 5.19 -8.53 -6.22
N PHE A 187 6.25 -8.26 -6.98
CA PHE A 187 6.94 -6.98 -7.03
C PHE A 187 7.20 -6.60 -8.49
N LEU A 188 6.82 -5.40 -8.87
CA LEU A 188 7.06 -4.87 -10.21
C LEU A 188 8.08 -3.72 -10.14
N GLU A 189 9.04 -3.70 -11.08
CA GLU A 189 10.08 -2.67 -11.15
C GLU A 189 9.47 -1.26 -11.27
N ALA A 190 8.41 -1.13 -12.07
CA ALA A 190 7.70 0.12 -12.23
C ALA A 190 6.82 0.43 -11.00
N TYR A 191 7.27 1.35 -10.17
CA TYR A 191 6.56 1.74 -8.94
C TYR A 191 5.11 2.23 -9.15
N SER A 192 4.73 2.57 -10.37
CA SER A 192 3.39 3.03 -10.76
C SER A 192 2.46 1.91 -11.22
N VAL A 193 2.96 0.69 -11.35
CA VAL A 193 2.18 -0.49 -11.77
C VAL A 193 1.96 -1.42 -10.58
N ARG A 194 0.83 -2.09 -10.55
CA ARG A 194 0.44 -3.03 -9.49
C ARG A 194 -0.24 -4.25 -10.08
N VAL A 195 -0.02 -5.39 -9.47
CA VAL A 195 -0.85 -6.57 -9.76
C VAL A 195 -2.27 -6.32 -9.25
N ASP A 196 -3.25 -6.60 -10.10
CA ASP A 196 -4.68 -6.50 -9.77
C ASP A 196 -5.03 -7.37 -8.55
N SER A 197 -5.97 -6.91 -7.71
CA SER A 197 -6.30 -7.59 -6.45
C SER A 197 -6.91 -8.97 -6.65
N ALA A 198 -7.68 -9.20 -7.72
CA ALA A 198 -8.20 -10.53 -8.04
C ALA A 198 -7.11 -11.47 -8.52
N ALA A 199 -6.16 -10.97 -9.32
CA ALA A 199 -4.97 -11.70 -9.73
C ALA A 199 -4.05 -12.00 -8.54
N ALA A 200 -3.87 -11.05 -7.62
CA ALA A 200 -3.12 -11.25 -6.39
C ALA A 200 -3.76 -12.33 -5.48
N LEU A 201 -5.09 -12.35 -5.36
CA LEU A 201 -5.81 -13.41 -4.65
C LEU A 201 -5.61 -14.78 -5.32
N ALA A 202 -5.73 -14.86 -6.65
CA ALA A 202 -5.50 -16.10 -7.40
C ALA A 202 -4.05 -16.59 -7.21
N PHE A 203 -3.07 -15.69 -7.31
CA PHE A 203 -1.67 -16.01 -7.04
C PHE A 203 -1.45 -16.53 -5.60
N ALA A 204 -2.01 -15.85 -4.61
CA ALA A 204 -1.91 -16.27 -3.21
C ALA A 204 -2.53 -17.66 -2.98
N LYS A 205 -3.73 -17.92 -3.54
CA LYS A 205 -4.38 -19.22 -3.46
C LYS A 205 -3.52 -20.33 -4.10
N LYS A 206 -2.97 -20.06 -5.28
CA LYS A 206 -2.10 -21.00 -6.01
C LYS A 206 -0.84 -21.33 -5.20
N THR A 207 -0.12 -20.32 -4.71
CA THR A 207 1.14 -20.52 -3.98
C THR A 207 0.93 -21.15 -2.60
N LEU A 208 -0.24 -20.96 -1.99
CA LEU A 208 -0.65 -21.61 -0.74
C LEU A 208 -1.26 -23.00 -0.96
N GLY A 209 -1.39 -23.48 -2.21
CA GLY A 209 -1.97 -24.78 -2.52
C GLY A 209 -3.47 -24.91 -2.25
N LEU A 210 -4.20 -23.80 -2.32
CA LEU A 210 -5.66 -23.73 -2.04
C LEU A 210 -6.53 -23.92 -3.29
N GLU A 211 -5.94 -24.02 -4.47
CA GLU A 211 -6.66 -24.34 -5.71
C GLU A 211 -6.80 -25.86 -5.84
N PRO A 212 -7.93 -26.36 -6.37
CA PRO A 212 -8.07 -27.78 -6.70
C PRO A 212 -7.01 -28.16 -7.76
N GLN A 213 -6.30 -29.27 -7.51
CA GLN A 213 -5.39 -29.87 -8.48
C GLN A 213 -6.15 -30.37 -9.70
#